data_4a703c363687409c2765f2d6e8351055
#
_entry.id   4a703c363687409c2765f2d6e8351055
#
_cell.length_a   1.000
_cell.length_b   1.000
_cell.length_c   1.000
_cell.angle_alpha   90.00
_cell.angle_beta   90.00
_cell.angle_gamma   90.00
#
_symmetry.space_group_name_H-M   'P 1'
#
loop_
_entity.id
_entity.type
_entity.pdbx_description
1 polymer ?
#
loop_
_entity_poly.entity_id
_entity_poly.type
_entity_poly.pdbx_seq_one_letter_code
_entity_poly.pdbx_strand_id
1 'polypeptide(L)'
;MNFNIITLGCKVNQYESQAMREDMLKNGFLLSDDRDRADITIVNSCTVTSVSDAKNRKILNRVRRENPDGIVILTGCMPQAFPDESENFSNCDIVLGNAKRAELVPSIYKFLEEKQKFVHITEHIGKGEKYENLSVSSLGEHTRAFIKIEDGCNRFCSYCIIPYARGRVRSKSLDDLKAELIQVAANGYREVVLVGINLSAYGLDEEFDLADAVECACSVDGIDRVRLGSIEPERMDKEMIARLAAQPKFCPQFHLSLQSGCDNTLKAMNRHYNCAEYAEIVTNLRNAFENSSMTTDVMVGFAGETEEDFNASLNFVKSIGFAKVHIFPYSRRKGTVADKAPNQIDPQIKEQRAKIMEQVCDETRREFLKDQVGLCESVLVERLRHGYLEGYTKNYTPVHINSEDTSLCGKIIDVKITKSFDDYCDAELV
;
A
#
# COMPACT_ATOMS: atom_id res chain seq x y z
N MET A 1 16.68 -5.90 26.49
CA MET A 1 15.19 -6.02 26.37
C MET A 1 14.86 -6.53 24.98
N ASN A 2 13.88 -7.40 24.90
CA ASN A 2 13.38 -7.85 23.60
C ASN A 2 12.15 -7.05 23.17
N PHE A 3 11.85 -7.04 21.87
CA PHE A 3 10.73 -6.31 21.31
C PHE A 3 10.02 -7.07 20.21
N ASN A 4 8.77 -6.71 19.96
CA ASN A 4 7.99 -7.16 18.82
C ASN A 4 7.24 -5.98 18.19
N ILE A 5 6.99 -6.05 16.86
CA ILE A 5 6.21 -5.06 16.13
C ILE A 5 5.01 -5.74 15.48
N ILE A 6 3.81 -5.28 15.81
CA ILE A 6 2.56 -5.70 15.18
C ILE A 6 2.14 -4.63 14.19
N THR A 7 2.19 -4.96 12.90
CA THR A 7 1.86 -4.04 11.82
C THR A 7 0.44 -4.27 11.33
N LEU A 8 -0.33 -3.20 11.26
CA LEU A 8 -1.64 -3.16 10.63
C LEU A 8 -1.64 -2.12 9.50
N GLY A 9 -2.34 -2.40 8.40
CA GLY A 9 -2.55 -1.43 7.32
C GLY A 9 -1.79 -1.73 6.03
N CYS A 10 -1.29 -0.68 5.38
CA CYS A 10 -0.78 -0.70 4.02
C CYS A 10 0.73 -1.00 3.93
N LYS A 11 1.26 -1.03 2.70
CA LYS A 11 2.69 -1.20 2.41
C LYS A 11 3.55 -0.12 3.05
N VAL A 12 3.03 1.12 3.17
CA VAL A 12 3.72 2.22 3.87
C VAL A 12 3.91 1.89 5.35
N ASN A 13 2.87 1.36 6.03
CA ASN A 13 3.02 0.91 7.43
C ASN A 13 4.01 -0.25 7.56
N GLN A 14 4.05 -1.17 6.58
CA GLN A 14 5.04 -2.27 6.59
C GLN A 14 6.47 -1.74 6.48
N TYR A 15 6.72 -0.81 5.55
CA TYR A 15 8.00 -0.13 5.43
C TYR A 15 8.40 0.59 6.74
N GLU A 16 7.49 1.36 7.32
CA GLU A 16 7.72 2.09 8.57
C GLU A 16 8.01 1.16 9.75
N SER A 17 7.31 0.02 9.83
CA SER A 17 7.59 -1.01 10.83
C SER A 17 8.97 -1.62 10.67
N GLN A 18 9.41 -1.83 9.43
CA GLN A 18 10.74 -2.34 9.17
C GLN A 18 11.82 -1.32 9.56
N ALA A 19 11.63 -0.04 9.23
CA ALA A 19 12.54 1.02 9.65
C ALA A 19 12.65 1.11 11.18
N MET A 20 11.52 1.07 11.89
CA MET A 20 11.50 1.02 13.36
C MET A 20 12.20 -0.24 13.90
N ARG A 21 12.03 -1.39 13.24
CA ARG A 21 12.73 -2.64 13.62
C ARG A 21 14.24 -2.49 13.51
N GLU A 22 14.73 -1.93 12.40
CA GLU A 22 16.17 -1.72 12.21
C GLU A 22 16.75 -0.71 13.21
N ASP A 23 15.99 0.35 13.52
CA ASP A 23 16.39 1.33 14.53
C ASP A 23 16.48 0.70 15.92
N MET A 24 15.51 -0.10 16.34
CA MET A 24 15.53 -0.84 17.59
C MET A 24 16.75 -1.79 17.68
N LEU A 25 17.01 -2.55 16.62
CA LEU A 25 18.16 -3.46 16.56
C LEU A 25 19.50 -2.72 16.65
N LYS A 26 19.65 -1.58 15.94
CA LYS A 26 20.86 -0.72 16.00
C LYS A 26 21.11 -0.16 17.41
N ASN A 27 20.05 0.04 18.18
CA ASN A 27 20.13 0.52 19.56
C ASN A 27 20.23 -0.61 20.61
N GLY A 28 20.51 -1.85 20.18
CA GLY A 28 20.81 -2.98 21.05
C GLY A 28 19.60 -3.71 21.63
N PHE A 29 18.38 -3.44 21.17
CA PHE A 29 17.21 -4.25 21.47
C PHE A 29 17.24 -5.54 20.64
N LEU A 30 16.64 -6.63 21.18
CA LEU A 30 16.62 -7.92 20.52
C LEU A 30 15.20 -8.22 19.99
N LEU A 31 15.09 -8.82 18.82
CA LEU A 31 13.79 -9.26 18.33
C LEU A 31 13.27 -10.42 19.17
N SER A 32 12.01 -10.38 19.57
CA SER A 32 11.37 -11.48 20.31
C SER A 32 10.87 -12.56 19.35
N ASP A 33 11.10 -13.81 19.71
CA ASP A 33 10.50 -14.96 19.03
C ASP A 33 9.03 -15.15 19.43
N ASP A 34 8.65 -14.67 20.63
CA ASP A 34 7.28 -14.70 21.13
C ASP A 34 6.58 -13.37 20.85
N ARG A 35 5.57 -13.42 19.98
CA ARG A 35 4.80 -12.22 19.56
C ARG A 35 4.00 -11.58 20.67
N ASP A 36 3.64 -12.32 21.69
CA ASP A 36 2.66 -11.87 22.71
C ASP A 36 3.32 -11.57 24.06
N ARG A 37 4.61 -11.92 24.28
CA ARG A 37 5.34 -11.77 25.54
C ARG A 37 6.68 -11.05 25.43
N ALA A 38 6.81 -10.15 24.47
CA ALA A 38 7.99 -9.31 24.38
C ALA A 38 8.01 -8.25 25.50
N ASP A 39 9.21 -7.87 25.98
CA ASP A 39 9.38 -6.76 26.94
C ASP A 39 8.74 -5.46 26.43
N ILE A 40 8.80 -5.25 25.09
CA ILE A 40 8.23 -4.11 24.41
C ILE A 40 7.40 -4.59 23.22
N THR A 41 6.14 -4.18 23.13
CA THR A 41 5.29 -4.43 21.97
C THR A 41 4.91 -3.11 21.31
N ILE A 42 5.30 -2.93 20.04
CA ILE A 42 4.98 -1.76 19.22
C ILE A 42 3.81 -2.13 18.30
N VAL A 43 2.71 -1.39 18.37
CA VAL A 43 1.56 -1.54 17.47
C VAL A 43 1.56 -0.38 16.48
N ASN A 44 1.97 -0.65 15.23
CA ASN A 44 1.88 0.30 14.12
C ASN A 44 0.49 0.20 13.50
N SER A 45 -0.37 1.16 13.79
CA SER A 45 -1.80 1.13 13.56
C SER A 45 -2.23 1.69 12.22
N CYS A 46 -3.35 1.19 11.71
CA CYS A 46 -4.07 1.72 10.55
C CYS A 46 -5.41 2.33 10.98
N THR A 47 -5.89 3.34 10.23
CA THR A 47 -7.17 4.00 10.54
C THR A 47 -8.01 4.27 9.28
N VAL A 48 -7.74 3.58 8.17
CA VAL A 48 -8.47 3.79 6.91
C VAL A 48 -9.96 3.42 7.03
N THR A 49 -10.28 2.37 7.81
CA THR A 49 -11.67 1.93 8.04
C THR A 49 -12.00 1.83 9.52
N SER A 50 -13.29 1.89 9.88
CA SER A 50 -13.75 1.65 11.25
C SER A 50 -13.43 0.23 11.73
N VAL A 51 -13.39 -0.75 10.83
CA VAL A 51 -12.97 -2.13 11.10
C VAL A 51 -11.51 -2.17 11.51
N SER A 52 -10.65 -1.38 10.88
CA SER A 52 -9.23 -1.27 11.25
C SER A 52 -9.07 -0.74 12.67
N ASP A 53 -9.85 0.27 13.09
CA ASP A 53 -9.80 0.79 14.45
C ASP A 53 -10.26 -0.24 15.49
N ALA A 54 -11.35 -0.97 15.19
CA ALA A 54 -11.80 -2.04 16.06
C ALA A 54 -10.73 -3.15 16.20
N LYS A 55 -10.02 -3.47 15.12
CA LYS A 55 -8.92 -4.43 15.13
C LYS A 55 -7.74 -3.93 15.95
N ASN A 56 -7.35 -2.65 15.82
CA ASN A 56 -6.31 -2.04 16.66
C ASN A 56 -6.64 -2.17 18.15
N ARG A 57 -7.85 -1.77 18.54
CA ARG A 57 -8.28 -1.86 19.96
C ARG A 57 -8.27 -3.29 20.47
N LYS A 58 -8.72 -4.26 19.68
CA LYS A 58 -8.66 -5.69 20.05
C LYS A 58 -7.21 -6.16 20.26
N ILE A 59 -6.28 -5.75 19.42
CA ILE A 59 -4.86 -6.11 19.54
C ILE A 59 -4.26 -5.49 20.79
N LEU A 60 -4.46 -4.19 21.03
CA LEU A 60 -3.96 -3.52 22.24
C LEU A 60 -4.48 -4.19 23.52
N ASN A 61 -5.79 -4.50 23.58
CA ASN A 61 -6.39 -5.22 24.71
C ASN A 61 -5.80 -6.62 24.88
N ARG A 62 -5.54 -7.34 23.78
CA ARG A 62 -4.90 -8.65 23.83
C ARG A 62 -3.49 -8.57 24.36
N VAL A 63 -2.65 -7.71 23.78
CA VAL A 63 -1.24 -7.53 24.17
C VAL A 63 -1.15 -7.20 25.66
N ARG A 64 -1.93 -6.24 26.16
CA ARG A 64 -1.93 -5.87 27.57
C ARG A 64 -2.37 -7.00 28.49
N ARG A 65 -3.38 -7.79 28.08
CA ARG A 65 -3.85 -8.94 28.87
C ARG A 65 -2.82 -10.07 28.93
N GLU A 66 -2.12 -10.33 27.83
CA GLU A 66 -1.16 -11.44 27.72
C GLU A 66 0.21 -11.08 28.31
N ASN A 67 0.55 -9.79 28.35
CA ASN A 67 1.74 -9.27 28.98
C ASN A 67 1.43 -7.98 29.80
N PRO A 68 0.92 -8.11 31.04
CA PRO A 68 0.55 -6.95 31.87
C PRO A 68 1.71 -6.02 32.21
N ASP A 69 2.93 -6.55 32.35
CA ASP A 69 4.14 -5.83 32.75
C ASP A 69 4.96 -5.31 31.58
N GLY A 70 4.63 -5.74 30.35
CA GLY A 70 5.31 -5.30 29.13
C GLY A 70 4.98 -3.85 28.75
N ILE A 71 5.92 -3.20 28.09
CA ILE A 71 5.73 -1.84 27.56
C ILE A 71 4.94 -1.93 26.25
N VAL A 72 3.79 -1.28 26.18
CA VAL A 72 2.94 -1.23 24.99
C VAL A 72 3.01 0.16 24.36
N ILE A 73 3.46 0.20 23.10
CA ILE A 73 3.60 1.42 22.31
C ILE A 73 2.59 1.42 21.19
N LEU A 74 1.78 2.47 21.10
CA LEU A 74 0.88 2.71 19.96
C LEU A 74 1.46 3.78 19.07
N THR A 75 1.57 3.49 17.77
CA THR A 75 1.96 4.48 16.74
C THR A 75 1.15 4.28 15.47
N GLY A 76 1.42 5.07 14.44
CA GLY A 76 0.77 4.96 13.14
C GLY A 76 -0.41 5.92 12.95
N CYS A 77 -1.32 5.54 12.04
CA CYS A 77 -2.37 6.47 11.60
C CYS A 77 -3.47 6.71 12.64
N MET A 78 -3.77 5.73 13.50
CA MET A 78 -4.89 5.84 14.44
C MET A 78 -4.67 6.92 15.50
N PRO A 79 -3.55 6.98 16.26
CA PRO A 79 -3.34 8.02 17.24
C PRO A 79 -3.21 9.41 16.59
N GLN A 80 -2.63 9.49 15.41
CA GLN A 80 -2.48 10.77 14.70
C GLN A 80 -3.80 11.34 14.20
N ALA A 81 -4.73 10.48 13.73
CA ALA A 81 -6.04 10.92 13.23
C ALA A 81 -7.00 11.34 14.37
N PHE A 82 -6.81 10.78 15.56
CA PHE A 82 -7.68 10.98 16.72
C PHE A 82 -6.85 11.25 17.99
N PRO A 83 -6.14 12.39 18.07
CA PRO A 83 -5.26 12.71 19.19
C PRO A 83 -6.01 12.77 20.52
N ASP A 84 -7.21 13.35 20.56
CA ASP A 84 -8.04 13.45 21.77
C ASP A 84 -8.46 12.06 22.33
N GLU A 85 -8.68 11.08 21.45
CA GLU A 85 -9.00 9.71 21.87
C GLU A 85 -7.75 8.98 22.37
N SER A 86 -6.57 9.39 21.92
CA SER A 86 -5.30 8.71 22.20
C SER A 86 -4.86 8.86 23.65
N GLU A 87 -5.23 9.93 24.32
CA GLU A 87 -5.00 10.14 25.74
C GLU A 87 -5.75 9.09 26.60
N ASN A 88 -6.89 8.62 26.09
CA ASN A 88 -7.77 7.68 26.76
C ASN A 88 -7.42 6.18 26.52
N PHE A 89 -6.39 5.86 25.73
CA PHE A 89 -5.94 4.46 25.57
C PHE A 89 -5.20 3.98 26.82
N SER A 90 -5.94 3.49 27.82
CA SER A 90 -5.39 2.98 29.07
C SER A 90 -4.45 1.77 28.91
N ASN A 91 -4.50 1.09 27.75
CA ASN A 91 -3.72 -0.11 27.47
C ASN A 91 -2.39 0.17 26.77
N CYS A 92 -2.00 1.44 26.63
CA CYS A 92 -0.71 1.85 26.06
C CYS A 92 0.06 2.68 27.09
N ASP A 93 1.36 2.47 27.13
CA ASP A 93 2.30 3.23 27.98
C ASP A 93 2.86 4.43 27.24
N ILE A 94 3.11 4.26 25.93
CA ILE A 94 3.63 5.28 25.04
C ILE A 94 2.73 5.40 23.82
N VAL A 95 2.38 6.62 23.41
CA VAL A 95 1.63 6.91 22.19
C VAL A 95 2.44 7.90 21.35
N LEU A 96 2.80 7.48 20.12
CA LEU A 96 3.58 8.31 19.19
C LEU A 96 2.78 8.58 17.91
N GLY A 97 2.72 9.84 17.50
CA GLY A 97 2.14 10.22 16.22
C GLY A 97 3.02 9.83 15.01
N ASN A 98 2.45 9.93 13.81
CA ASN A 98 3.13 9.58 12.56
C ASN A 98 4.41 10.38 12.30
N ALA A 99 4.51 11.63 12.74
CA ALA A 99 5.70 12.46 12.57
C ALA A 99 6.73 12.28 13.73
N LYS A 100 6.56 11.27 14.58
CA LYS A 100 7.36 11.05 15.80
C LYS A 100 8.02 9.67 15.87
N ARG A 101 8.10 8.93 14.77
CA ARG A 101 8.69 7.58 14.76
C ARG A 101 10.19 7.60 15.03
N ALA A 102 10.89 8.61 14.56
CA ALA A 102 12.33 8.81 14.86
C ALA A 102 12.60 8.99 16.36
N GLU A 103 11.57 9.33 17.15
CA GLU A 103 11.66 9.47 18.61
C GLU A 103 11.30 8.16 19.36
N LEU A 104 11.12 7.03 18.68
CA LEU A 104 10.73 5.76 19.28
C LEU A 104 11.70 5.31 20.39
N VAL A 105 12.97 5.19 20.08
CA VAL A 105 14.00 4.75 21.03
C VAL A 105 14.20 5.75 22.17
N PRO A 106 14.34 7.06 21.94
CA PRO A 106 14.35 8.05 23.03
C PRO A 106 13.12 7.97 23.95
N SER A 107 11.93 7.74 23.36
CA SER A 107 10.68 7.61 24.11
C SER A 107 10.65 6.39 25.03
N ILE A 108 11.23 5.28 24.59
CA ILE A 108 11.36 4.06 25.41
C ILE A 108 12.27 4.34 26.62
N TYR A 109 13.45 4.94 26.41
CA TYR A 109 14.35 5.28 27.51
C TYR A 109 13.71 6.25 28.50
N LYS A 110 13.03 7.29 28.01
CA LYS A 110 12.29 8.21 28.87
C LYS A 110 11.25 7.49 29.74
N PHE A 111 10.44 6.59 29.12
CA PHE A 111 9.46 5.80 29.86
C PHE A 111 10.11 4.88 30.92
N LEU A 112 11.26 4.27 30.61
CA LEU A 112 11.99 3.42 31.56
C LEU A 112 12.49 4.19 32.79
N GLU A 113 12.84 5.46 32.63
CA GLU A 113 13.27 6.36 33.71
C GLU A 113 12.07 6.86 34.54
N GLU A 114 11.05 7.40 33.89
CA GLU A 114 9.94 8.11 34.54
C GLU A 114 8.81 7.16 34.98
N LYS A 115 8.63 6.00 34.33
CA LYS A 115 7.53 5.04 34.54
C LYS A 115 6.14 5.67 34.45
N GLN A 116 6.00 6.73 33.67
CA GLN A 116 4.74 7.44 33.47
C GLN A 116 4.33 7.38 32.01
N LYS A 117 3.03 7.10 31.79
CA LYS A 117 2.45 7.17 30.45
C LYS A 117 2.62 8.56 29.86
N PHE A 118 2.99 8.61 28.57
CA PHE A 118 2.98 9.87 27.84
C PHE A 118 2.49 9.70 26.39
N VAL A 119 2.00 10.82 25.86
CA VAL A 119 1.51 10.94 24.50
C VAL A 119 2.32 12.02 23.78
N HIS A 120 2.91 11.66 22.64
CA HIS A 120 3.68 12.59 21.82
C HIS A 120 3.18 12.55 20.37
N ILE A 121 2.24 13.42 20.06
CA ILE A 121 1.57 13.56 18.77
C ILE A 121 1.74 15.00 18.30
N THR A 122 2.12 15.19 17.05
CA THR A 122 2.06 16.52 16.41
C THR A 122 0.59 16.80 16.06
N GLU A 123 -0.01 17.85 16.61
CA GLU A 123 -1.44 18.16 16.39
C GLU A 123 -1.78 18.28 14.92
N HIS A 124 -0.93 19.00 14.16
CA HIS A 124 -1.08 19.12 12.70
C HIS A 124 0.24 18.93 12.00
N ILE A 125 0.31 17.92 11.14
CA ILE A 125 1.43 17.75 10.21
C ILE A 125 1.18 18.72 9.03
N GLY A 126 1.71 19.93 9.17
CA GLY A 126 1.39 21.08 8.34
C GLY A 126 2.19 21.19 7.04
N LYS A 127 2.05 22.35 6.39
CA LYS A 127 2.88 22.72 5.23
C LYS A 127 4.28 23.13 5.73
N GLY A 128 5.32 22.61 5.06
CA GLY A 128 6.72 22.89 5.39
C GLY A 128 7.38 21.90 6.36
N GLU A 129 6.64 20.92 6.87
CA GLU A 129 7.24 19.76 7.54
C GLU A 129 8.06 18.95 6.53
N LYS A 130 9.27 18.56 6.93
CA LYS A 130 10.14 17.74 6.07
C LYS A 130 9.69 16.29 6.04
N TYR A 131 10.07 15.59 4.96
CA TYR A 131 9.94 14.14 4.89
C TYR A 131 10.75 13.49 6.03
N GLU A 132 10.12 12.56 6.75
CA GLU A 132 10.82 11.77 7.76
C GLU A 132 11.72 10.75 7.04
N ASN A 133 13.03 11.01 7.04
CA ASN A 133 13.99 10.20 6.30
C ASN A 133 14.26 8.87 7.01
N LEU A 134 13.28 7.97 6.92
CA LEU A 134 13.44 6.57 7.28
C LEU A 134 14.10 5.83 6.11
N SER A 135 15.00 4.92 6.41
CA SER A 135 15.61 4.01 5.43
C SER A 135 15.53 2.58 5.92
N VAL A 136 15.41 1.64 4.99
CA VAL A 136 15.45 0.22 5.28
C VAL A 136 16.58 -0.43 4.49
N SER A 137 17.30 -1.34 5.12
CA SER A 137 18.34 -2.11 4.47
C SER A 137 17.82 -3.47 3.99
N SER A 138 16.82 -4.03 4.66
CA SER A 138 16.25 -5.35 4.40
C SER A 138 14.76 -5.35 4.75
N LEU A 139 13.97 -6.13 4.04
CA LEU A 139 12.53 -6.30 4.28
C LEU A 139 12.16 -7.72 4.75
N GLY A 140 13.07 -8.36 5.46
CA GLY A 140 12.86 -9.70 6.03
C GLY A 140 12.63 -10.76 4.95
N GLU A 141 11.52 -11.50 5.06
CA GLU A 141 11.19 -12.61 4.15
C GLU A 141 10.59 -12.19 2.80
N HIS A 142 10.48 -10.88 2.53
CA HIS A 142 9.93 -10.41 1.25
C HIS A 142 10.94 -10.55 0.12
N THR A 143 10.49 -11.00 -1.04
CA THR A 143 11.31 -11.12 -2.27
C THR A 143 11.45 -9.79 -3.01
N ARG A 144 10.56 -8.83 -2.71
CA ARG A 144 10.54 -7.47 -3.26
C ARG A 144 10.74 -6.45 -2.15
N ALA A 145 11.49 -5.40 -2.44
CA ALA A 145 11.66 -4.29 -1.51
C ALA A 145 10.60 -3.22 -1.73
N PHE A 146 9.87 -2.87 -0.67
CA PHE A 146 8.99 -1.69 -0.68
C PHE A 146 9.80 -0.48 -0.23
N ILE A 147 9.85 0.57 -1.04
CA ILE A 147 10.57 1.80 -0.74
C ILE A 147 9.56 2.95 -0.66
N LYS A 148 9.39 3.50 0.53
CA LYS A 148 8.53 4.66 0.76
C LYS A 148 9.23 5.91 0.28
N ILE A 149 8.68 6.56 -0.75
CA ILE A 149 9.23 7.79 -1.33
C ILE A 149 8.38 9.02 -1.03
N GLU A 150 7.11 8.83 -0.65
CA GLU A 150 6.16 9.91 -0.39
C GLU A 150 5.33 9.63 0.86
N ASP A 151 4.96 10.67 1.60
CA ASP A 151 4.02 10.64 2.72
C ASP A 151 3.08 11.85 2.68
N GLY A 152 1.86 11.64 3.14
CA GLY A 152 0.83 12.66 3.19
C GLY A 152 -0.06 12.70 1.95
N CYS A 153 -1.08 13.57 1.99
CA CYS A 153 -2.02 13.71 0.88
C CYS A 153 -2.73 15.07 0.91
N ASN A 154 -2.78 15.74 -0.24
CA ASN A 154 -3.46 17.04 -0.40
C ASN A 154 -4.86 16.92 -1.04
N ARG A 155 -5.39 15.70 -1.24
CA ARG A 155 -6.62 15.46 -2.01
C ARG A 155 -7.90 15.79 -1.26
N PHE A 156 -7.98 15.49 0.02
CA PHE A 156 -9.18 15.68 0.83
C PHE A 156 -10.45 15.05 0.20
N CYS A 157 -10.32 13.82 -0.31
CA CYS A 157 -11.49 13.05 -0.75
C CYS A 157 -12.51 13.00 0.39
N SER A 158 -13.81 13.13 0.07
CA SER A 158 -14.86 13.35 1.07
C SER A 158 -15.00 12.23 2.11
N TYR A 159 -14.51 11.04 1.82
CA TYR A 159 -14.53 9.85 2.69
C TYR A 159 -13.22 9.58 3.44
N CYS A 160 -12.14 10.34 3.15
CA CYS A 160 -10.79 9.97 3.53
C CYS A 160 -10.29 10.69 4.78
N ILE A 161 -9.82 9.94 5.76
CA ILE A 161 -9.21 10.46 6.99
C ILE A 161 -7.69 10.68 6.86
N ILE A 162 -7.08 10.20 5.79
CA ILE A 162 -5.63 10.17 5.63
C ILE A 162 -4.96 11.55 5.67
N PRO A 163 -5.50 12.63 5.08
CA PRO A 163 -4.91 13.96 5.22
C PRO A 163 -4.75 14.42 6.68
N TYR A 164 -5.63 13.96 7.57
CA TYR A 164 -5.57 14.25 9.01
C TYR A 164 -4.57 13.35 9.73
N ALA A 165 -4.43 12.09 9.27
CA ALA A 165 -3.52 11.12 9.86
C ALA A 165 -2.06 11.26 9.37
N ARG A 166 -1.85 11.79 8.15
CA ARG A 166 -0.53 11.83 7.50
C ARG A 166 -0.07 13.24 7.16
N GLY A 167 -0.97 14.24 7.20
CA GLY A 167 -0.66 15.62 6.86
C GLY A 167 -0.48 15.86 5.36
N ARG A 168 0.23 16.95 5.05
CA ARG A 168 0.50 17.37 3.67
C ARG A 168 1.55 16.49 3.00
N VAL A 169 1.57 16.53 1.67
CA VAL A 169 2.57 15.83 0.84
C VAL A 169 3.98 16.24 1.25
N ARG A 170 4.83 15.24 1.38
CA ARG A 170 6.27 15.36 1.64
C ARG A 170 6.99 14.27 0.87
N SER A 171 8.05 14.63 0.18
CA SER A 171 8.78 13.76 -0.74
C SER A 171 10.17 13.43 -0.22
N LYS A 172 10.60 12.18 -0.37
CA LYS A 172 11.98 11.75 -0.15
C LYS A 172 12.85 12.33 -1.25
N SER A 173 14.03 12.86 -0.92
CA SER A 173 14.99 13.36 -1.91
C SER A 173 15.47 12.24 -2.84
N LEU A 174 15.83 12.59 -4.08
CA LEU A 174 16.40 11.63 -5.02
C LEU A 174 17.75 11.04 -4.53
N ASP A 175 18.54 11.81 -3.82
CA ASP A 175 19.81 11.35 -3.24
C ASP A 175 19.58 10.30 -2.16
N ASP A 176 18.64 10.55 -1.22
CA ASP A 176 18.26 9.58 -0.19
C ASP A 176 17.64 8.32 -0.78
N LEU A 177 16.81 8.48 -1.82
CA LEU A 177 16.23 7.37 -2.55
C LEU A 177 17.32 6.50 -3.19
N LYS A 178 18.27 7.13 -3.90
CA LYS A 178 19.38 6.42 -4.55
C LYS A 178 20.24 5.68 -3.55
N ALA A 179 20.58 6.32 -2.43
CA ALA A 179 21.39 5.72 -1.38
C ALA A 179 20.70 4.47 -0.79
N GLU A 180 19.39 4.53 -0.53
CA GLU A 180 18.62 3.40 -0.02
C GLU A 180 18.52 2.27 -1.06
N LEU A 181 18.28 2.59 -2.33
CA LEU A 181 18.21 1.61 -3.41
C LEU A 181 19.51 0.83 -3.61
N ILE A 182 20.67 1.51 -3.48
CA ILE A 182 21.99 0.86 -3.53
C ILE A 182 22.14 -0.16 -2.38
N GLN A 183 21.70 0.17 -1.18
CA GLN A 183 21.73 -0.76 -0.03
C GLN A 183 20.82 -1.95 -0.24
N VAL A 184 19.61 -1.72 -0.74
CA VAL A 184 18.63 -2.76 -1.04
C VAL A 184 19.16 -3.71 -2.12
N ALA A 185 19.75 -3.18 -3.19
CA ALA A 185 20.39 -3.98 -4.24
C ALA A 185 21.57 -4.81 -3.70
N ALA A 186 22.41 -4.23 -2.84
CA ALA A 186 23.52 -4.94 -2.18
C ALA A 186 23.04 -6.09 -1.29
N ASN A 187 21.83 -6.01 -0.72
CA ASN A 187 21.21 -7.07 0.05
C ASN A 187 20.45 -8.12 -0.82
N GLY A 188 20.61 -8.06 -2.16
CA GLY A 188 20.13 -9.08 -3.09
C GLY A 188 18.71 -8.90 -3.60
N TYR A 189 18.02 -7.80 -3.27
CA TYR A 189 16.70 -7.52 -3.82
C TYR A 189 16.79 -7.12 -5.29
N ARG A 190 16.09 -7.84 -6.16
CA ARG A 190 16.08 -7.64 -7.61
C ARG A 190 14.89 -6.81 -8.10
N GLU A 191 13.80 -6.76 -7.33
CA GLU A 191 12.60 -5.96 -7.63
C GLU A 191 12.33 -4.99 -6.49
N VAL A 192 12.07 -3.72 -6.85
CA VAL A 192 11.65 -2.66 -5.92
C VAL A 192 10.27 -2.16 -6.29
N VAL A 193 9.48 -1.83 -5.27
CA VAL A 193 8.17 -1.22 -5.42
C VAL A 193 8.22 0.14 -4.72
N LEU A 194 8.15 1.22 -5.49
CA LEU A 194 8.04 2.57 -4.96
C LEU A 194 6.63 2.77 -4.40
N VAL A 195 6.52 3.16 -3.14
CA VAL A 195 5.24 3.33 -2.45
C VAL A 195 5.12 4.69 -1.79
N GLY A 196 3.88 5.16 -1.66
CA GLY A 196 3.51 6.40 -0.98
C GLY A 196 2.08 6.33 -0.49
N ILE A 197 1.65 7.36 0.19
CA ILE A 197 0.25 7.58 0.58
C ILE A 197 -0.56 8.10 -0.60
N ASN A 198 0.04 9.01 -1.36
CA ASN A 198 -0.43 9.50 -2.65
C ASN A 198 0.76 9.59 -3.60
N LEU A 199 1.22 8.44 -4.06
CA LEU A 199 2.46 8.31 -4.83
C LEU A 199 2.53 9.25 -6.05
N SER A 200 1.39 9.53 -6.69
CA SER A 200 1.30 10.48 -7.81
C SER A 200 1.60 11.94 -7.40
N ALA A 201 1.63 12.22 -6.11
CA ALA A 201 1.96 13.55 -5.59
C ALA A 201 3.45 13.69 -5.20
N TYR A 202 4.27 12.65 -5.42
CA TYR A 202 5.71 12.73 -5.20
C TYR A 202 6.32 13.87 -6.01
N GLY A 203 7.13 14.68 -5.37
CA GLY A 203 7.78 15.84 -5.96
C GLY A 203 6.95 17.12 -6.01
N LEU A 204 5.66 17.12 -5.59
CA LEU A 204 4.86 18.35 -5.57
C LEU A 204 5.38 19.45 -4.64
N ASP A 205 6.22 19.09 -3.72
CA ASP A 205 6.91 19.97 -2.76
C ASP A 205 8.38 20.22 -3.12
N GLU A 206 8.83 19.71 -4.27
CA GLU A 206 10.23 19.72 -4.74
C GLU A 206 10.32 20.06 -6.24
N GLU A 207 11.53 20.06 -6.82
CA GLU A 207 11.79 20.33 -8.23
C GLU A 207 11.93 19.05 -9.10
N PHE A 208 11.47 17.91 -8.63
CA PHE A 208 11.47 16.63 -9.33
C PHE A 208 10.07 15.99 -9.29
N ASP A 209 9.87 14.89 -10.02
CA ASP A 209 8.59 14.21 -10.12
C ASP A 209 8.70 12.66 -9.95
N LEU A 210 7.59 11.96 -10.12
CA LEU A 210 7.53 10.50 -9.99
C LEU A 210 8.37 9.79 -11.09
N ALA A 211 8.48 10.36 -12.29
CA ALA A 211 9.31 9.77 -13.34
C ALA A 211 10.79 9.86 -12.97
N ASP A 212 11.24 10.97 -12.35
CA ASP A 212 12.61 11.08 -11.84
C ASP A 212 12.93 10.00 -10.81
N ALA A 213 11.98 9.68 -9.92
CA ALA A 213 12.16 8.59 -8.95
C ALA A 213 12.28 7.22 -9.63
N VAL A 214 11.48 6.96 -10.67
CA VAL A 214 11.54 5.71 -11.46
C VAL A 214 12.85 5.63 -12.22
N GLU A 215 13.28 6.70 -12.88
CA GLU A 215 14.56 6.79 -13.59
C GLU A 215 15.73 6.57 -12.63
N CYS A 216 15.71 7.20 -11.47
CA CYS A 216 16.69 6.97 -10.40
C CYS A 216 16.74 5.48 -10.02
N ALA A 217 15.59 4.85 -9.77
CA ALA A 217 15.52 3.44 -9.39
C ALA A 217 16.01 2.50 -10.50
N CYS A 218 15.65 2.79 -11.75
CA CYS A 218 16.11 2.03 -12.91
C CYS A 218 17.63 2.17 -13.17
N SER A 219 18.25 3.27 -12.73
CA SER A 219 19.69 3.51 -12.89
C SER A 219 20.57 2.69 -11.94
N VAL A 220 19.98 2.12 -10.88
CA VAL A 220 20.76 1.39 -9.87
C VAL A 220 21.10 -0.02 -10.37
N ASP A 221 22.38 -0.37 -10.30
CA ASP A 221 22.87 -1.70 -10.62
C ASP A 221 22.39 -2.71 -9.57
N GLY A 222 21.99 -3.90 -10.02
CA GLY A 222 21.43 -4.95 -9.15
C GLY A 222 19.90 -4.89 -8.99
N ILE A 223 19.25 -3.77 -9.32
CA ILE A 223 17.79 -3.71 -9.47
C ILE A 223 17.44 -4.06 -10.93
N ASP A 224 16.60 -5.05 -11.13
CA ASP A 224 16.14 -5.52 -12.44
C ASP A 224 14.72 -5.08 -12.76
N ARG A 225 13.90 -4.83 -11.73
CA ARG A 225 12.50 -4.47 -11.86
C ARG A 225 12.13 -3.33 -10.92
N VAL A 226 11.45 -2.34 -11.49
CA VAL A 226 10.89 -1.20 -10.76
C VAL A 226 9.40 -1.16 -10.97
N ARG A 227 8.64 -1.12 -9.89
CA ARG A 227 7.18 -1.11 -9.89
C ARG A 227 6.65 0.07 -9.07
N LEU A 228 5.50 0.58 -9.44
CA LEU A 228 4.78 1.58 -8.65
C LEU A 228 3.72 0.92 -7.76
N GLY A 229 3.48 1.54 -6.61
CA GLY A 229 2.30 1.32 -5.80
C GLY A 229 1.05 1.93 -6.43
N SER A 230 0.06 2.26 -5.59
CA SER A 230 -1.19 2.89 -6.08
C SER A 230 -0.93 4.32 -6.53
N ILE A 231 -1.47 4.68 -7.69
CA ILE A 231 -1.35 5.99 -8.32
C ILE A 231 -2.73 6.61 -8.61
N GLU A 232 -2.78 7.92 -8.54
CA GLU A 232 -3.95 8.70 -8.91
C GLU A 232 -3.93 8.98 -10.42
N PRO A 233 -5.04 8.79 -11.15
CA PRO A 233 -5.05 8.82 -12.62
C PRO A 233 -4.62 10.15 -13.21
N GLU A 234 -5.04 11.30 -12.65
CA GLU A 234 -4.83 12.63 -13.24
C GLU A 234 -3.36 13.08 -13.30
N ARG A 235 -2.43 12.32 -12.76
CA ARG A 235 -0.99 12.57 -12.88
C ARG A 235 -0.30 11.69 -13.93
N MET A 236 -1.08 10.81 -14.55
CA MET A 236 -0.58 9.92 -15.61
C MET A 236 -0.83 10.55 -16.98
N ASP A 237 -0.24 11.71 -17.22
CA ASP A 237 -0.27 12.37 -18.52
C ASP A 237 0.64 11.69 -19.56
N LYS A 238 0.58 12.14 -20.80
CA LYS A 238 1.33 11.53 -21.90
C LYS A 238 2.85 11.63 -21.73
N GLU A 239 3.34 12.70 -21.09
CA GLU A 239 4.77 12.89 -20.84
C GLU A 239 5.26 11.91 -19.77
N MET A 240 4.55 11.80 -18.66
CA MET A 240 4.83 10.80 -17.61
C MET A 240 4.82 9.39 -18.20
N ILE A 241 3.79 9.03 -18.96
CA ILE A 241 3.67 7.71 -19.59
C ILE A 241 4.86 7.43 -20.52
N ALA A 242 5.27 8.39 -21.34
CA ALA A 242 6.40 8.24 -22.27
C ALA A 242 7.73 8.05 -21.53
N ARG A 243 7.97 8.81 -20.44
CA ARG A 243 9.18 8.66 -19.60
C ARG A 243 9.24 7.30 -18.93
N LEU A 244 8.12 6.82 -18.39
CA LEU A 244 8.03 5.47 -17.79
C LEU A 244 8.27 4.37 -18.82
N ALA A 245 7.69 4.50 -20.04
CA ALA A 245 7.85 3.54 -21.11
C ALA A 245 9.28 3.46 -21.65
N ALA A 246 10.06 4.54 -21.53
CA ALA A 246 11.47 4.57 -21.88
C ALA A 246 12.36 3.75 -20.94
N GLN A 247 11.83 3.29 -19.78
CA GLN A 247 12.60 2.56 -18.77
C GLN A 247 12.47 1.04 -18.93
N PRO A 248 13.48 0.30 -19.39
CA PRO A 248 13.37 -1.14 -19.67
C PRO A 248 13.17 -2.00 -18.43
N LYS A 249 13.56 -1.50 -17.22
CA LYS A 249 13.35 -2.17 -15.94
C LYS A 249 11.97 -1.89 -15.36
N PHE A 250 11.21 -0.94 -15.90
CA PHE A 250 9.88 -0.62 -15.41
C PHE A 250 8.88 -1.76 -15.67
N CYS A 251 8.05 -2.04 -14.70
CA CYS A 251 7.06 -3.11 -14.77
C CYS A 251 5.72 -2.58 -15.27
N PRO A 252 5.13 -3.10 -16.37
CA PRO A 252 3.90 -2.62 -16.97
C PRO A 252 2.66 -3.05 -16.18
N GLN A 253 2.63 -2.75 -14.88
CA GLN A 253 1.49 -2.99 -14.00
C GLN A 253 1.11 -1.68 -13.30
N PHE A 254 -0.14 -1.28 -13.48
CA PHE A 254 -0.65 -0.01 -12.97
C PHE A 254 -1.84 -0.25 -12.05
N HIS A 255 -1.69 0.18 -10.79
CA HIS A 255 -2.81 0.26 -9.88
C HIS A 255 -3.34 1.69 -9.86
N LEU A 256 -4.35 1.97 -10.70
CA LEU A 256 -4.97 3.29 -10.85
C LEU A 256 -6.21 3.37 -9.96
N SER A 257 -6.24 4.31 -9.01
CA SER A 257 -7.35 4.47 -8.05
C SER A 257 -8.61 5.02 -8.73
N LEU A 258 -9.55 4.15 -9.14
CA LEU A 258 -10.82 4.55 -9.77
C LEU A 258 -11.85 5.02 -8.74
N GLN A 259 -12.05 4.26 -7.67
CA GLN A 259 -13.01 4.43 -6.60
C GLN A 259 -14.48 4.23 -7.02
N SER A 260 -14.94 4.77 -8.16
CA SER A 260 -16.26 4.54 -8.74
C SER A 260 -16.21 4.73 -10.26
N GLY A 261 -16.97 3.95 -11.00
CA GLY A 261 -17.18 4.12 -12.45
C GLY A 261 -18.41 4.99 -12.78
N CYS A 262 -18.83 5.88 -11.87
CA CYS A 262 -19.92 6.81 -12.07
C CYS A 262 -19.51 8.24 -11.72
N ASP A 263 -19.67 9.18 -12.66
CA ASP A 263 -19.25 10.56 -12.50
C ASP A 263 -19.95 11.29 -11.35
N ASN A 264 -21.24 11.01 -11.11
CA ASN A 264 -21.97 11.56 -9.97
C ASN A 264 -21.34 11.15 -8.65
N THR A 265 -20.99 9.87 -8.52
CA THR A 265 -20.34 9.32 -7.31
C THR A 265 -18.93 9.85 -7.18
N LEU A 266 -18.13 9.92 -8.25
CA LEU A 266 -16.79 10.51 -8.24
C LEU A 266 -16.81 11.97 -7.77
N LYS A 267 -17.76 12.76 -8.27
CA LYS A 267 -17.96 14.15 -7.82
C LYS A 267 -18.32 14.22 -6.33
N ALA A 268 -19.22 13.37 -5.86
CA ALA A 268 -19.59 13.30 -4.44
C ALA A 268 -18.42 12.86 -3.55
N MET A 269 -17.51 12.02 -4.07
CA MET A 269 -16.27 11.61 -3.44
C MET A 269 -15.19 12.69 -3.45
N ASN A 270 -15.39 13.84 -4.10
CA ASN A 270 -14.40 14.89 -4.35
C ASN A 270 -13.19 14.36 -5.14
N ARG A 271 -13.46 13.56 -6.20
CA ARG A 271 -12.43 13.11 -7.15
C ARG A 271 -12.26 14.16 -8.26
N HIS A 272 -11.03 14.29 -8.77
CA HIS A 272 -10.67 15.35 -9.72
C HIS A 272 -10.51 14.81 -11.14
N TYR A 273 -11.16 13.74 -11.47
CA TYR A 273 -11.28 13.13 -12.80
C TYR A 273 -12.68 12.56 -12.98
N ASN A 274 -13.04 12.31 -14.23
CA ASN A 274 -14.28 11.63 -14.62
C ASN A 274 -13.97 10.29 -15.32
N CYS A 275 -15.01 9.51 -15.61
CA CYS A 275 -14.87 8.20 -16.26
C CYS A 275 -14.21 8.28 -17.64
N ALA A 276 -14.51 9.33 -18.42
CA ALA A 276 -13.93 9.48 -19.76
C ALA A 276 -12.42 9.75 -19.71
N GLU A 277 -11.98 10.64 -18.83
CA GLU A 277 -10.55 10.92 -18.59
C GLU A 277 -9.82 9.68 -18.07
N TYR A 278 -10.44 8.93 -17.18
CA TYR A 278 -9.87 7.67 -16.69
C TYR A 278 -9.68 6.65 -17.82
N ALA A 279 -10.70 6.47 -18.67
CA ALA A 279 -10.64 5.54 -19.81
C ALA A 279 -9.56 5.96 -20.85
N GLU A 280 -9.39 7.27 -21.08
CA GLU A 280 -8.32 7.80 -21.93
C GLU A 280 -6.94 7.46 -21.38
N ILE A 281 -6.73 7.65 -20.07
CA ILE A 281 -5.45 7.31 -19.41
C ILE A 281 -5.14 5.81 -19.55
N VAL A 282 -6.13 4.93 -19.29
CA VAL A 282 -5.96 3.49 -19.47
C VAL A 282 -5.61 3.14 -20.93
N THR A 283 -6.26 3.79 -21.88
CA THR A 283 -5.96 3.60 -23.29
C THR A 283 -4.53 4.02 -23.64
N ASN A 284 -4.09 5.18 -23.14
CA ASN A 284 -2.73 5.68 -23.34
C ASN A 284 -1.68 4.73 -22.73
N LEU A 285 -1.94 4.19 -21.55
CA LEU A 285 -1.06 3.20 -20.90
C LEU A 285 -0.99 1.90 -21.69
N ARG A 286 -2.12 1.36 -22.17
CA ARG A 286 -2.14 0.14 -22.99
C ARG A 286 -1.43 0.31 -24.33
N ASN A 287 -1.49 1.51 -24.91
CA ASN A 287 -0.77 1.82 -26.14
C ASN A 287 0.75 1.97 -25.94
N ALA A 288 1.17 2.45 -24.78
CA ALA A 288 2.59 2.67 -24.46
C ALA A 288 3.28 1.40 -23.92
N PHE A 289 2.53 0.49 -23.31
CA PHE A 289 3.06 -0.71 -22.67
C PHE A 289 2.37 -1.97 -23.19
N GLU A 290 3.10 -2.75 -23.94
CA GLU A 290 2.64 -4.07 -24.40
C GLU A 290 2.38 -4.98 -23.18
N ASN A 291 1.31 -5.78 -23.25
CA ASN A 291 0.88 -6.71 -22.22
C ASN A 291 0.79 -6.08 -20.82
N SER A 292 0.32 -4.83 -20.72
CA SER A 292 0.16 -4.14 -19.43
C SER A 292 -1.06 -4.65 -18.65
N SER A 293 -0.96 -4.65 -17.33
CA SER A 293 -2.10 -4.95 -16.46
C SER A 293 -2.61 -3.71 -15.74
N MET A 294 -3.94 -3.53 -15.74
CA MET A 294 -4.63 -2.49 -15.01
C MET A 294 -5.34 -3.09 -13.80
N THR A 295 -5.07 -2.57 -12.61
CA THR A 295 -5.76 -2.94 -11.38
C THR A 295 -6.30 -1.69 -10.70
N THR A 296 -7.33 -1.85 -9.86
CA THR A 296 -7.95 -0.70 -9.21
C THR A 296 -8.65 -1.06 -7.90
N ASP A 297 -9.04 -0.02 -7.19
CA ASP A 297 -9.98 -0.06 -6.07
C ASP A 297 -11.34 0.47 -6.50
N VAL A 298 -12.43 -0.20 -6.10
CA VAL A 298 -13.82 0.26 -6.32
C VAL A 298 -14.57 0.21 -5.00
N MET A 299 -15.18 1.33 -4.65
CA MET A 299 -16.04 1.48 -3.49
C MET A 299 -17.50 1.38 -3.92
N VAL A 300 -18.29 0.55 -3.26
CA VAL A 300 -19.72 0.40 -3.51
C VAL A 300 -20.56 0.89 -2.33
N GLY A 301 -21.76 1.40 -2.61
CA GLY A 301 -22.67 1.88 -1.58
C GLY A 301 -22.18 3.15 -0.91
N PHE A 302 -21.54 4.05 -1.67
CA PHE A 302 -21.20 5.39 -1.19
C PHE A 302 -22.46 6.18 -0.81
N ALA A 303 -22.35 7.16 0.10
CA ALA A 303 -23.50 7.94 0.53
C ALA A 303 -24.19 8.62 -0.67
N GLY A 304 -25.46 8.34 -0.88
CA GLY A 304 -26.28 8.87 -1.99
C GLY A 304 -26.16 8.13 -3.32
N GLU A 305 -25.35 7.06 -3.41
CA GLU A 305 -25.25 6.23 -4.63
C GLU A 305 -26.59 5.59 -4.97
N THR A 306 -27.21 5.97 -6.08
CA THR A 306 -28.46 5.36 -6.55
C THR A 306 -28.23 4.00 -7.20
N GLU A 307 -29.31 3.32 -7.61
CA GLU A 307 -29.19 2.08 -8.38
C GLU A 307 -28.63 2.34 -9.78
N GLU A 308 -29.02 3.47 -10.40
CA GLU A 308 -28.52 3.92 -11.69
C GLU A 308 -27.01 4.23 -11.62
N ASP A 309 -26.56 4.91 -10.55
CA ASP A 309 -25.14 5.20 -10.33
C ASP A 309 -24.31 3.92 -10.15
N PHE A 310 -24.85 2.95 -9.40
CA PHE A 310 -24.19 1.64 -9.23
C PHE A 310 -24.10 0.88 -10.55
N ASN A 311 -25.19 0.83 -11.35
CA ASN A 311 -25.20 0.17 -12.63
C ASN A 311 -24.25 0.86 -13.65
N ALA A 312 -24.17 2.18 -13.62
CA ALA A 312 -23.19 2.93 -14.43
C ALA A 312 -21.75 2.53 -14.04
N SER A 313 -21.46 2.47 -12.74
CA SER A 313 -20.16 2.04 -12.22
C SER A 313 -19.82 0.60 -12.62
N LEU A 314 -20.78 -0.31 -12.52
CA LEU A 314 -20.61 -1.72 -12.90
C LEU A 314 -20.26 -1.86 -14.40
N ASN A 315 -21.00 -1.17 -15.25
CA ASN A 315 -20.79 -1.20 -16.70
C ASN A 315 -19.44 -0.59 -17.08
N PHE A 316 -19.03 0.51 -16.43
CA PHE A 316 -17.74 1.13 -16.66
C PHE A 316 -16.59 0.21 -16.25
N VAL A 317 -16.64 -0.39 -15.06
CA VAL A 317 -15.62 -1.35 -14.59
C VAL A 317 -15.49 -2.53 -15.56
N LYS A 318 -16.60 -3.07 -16.04
CA LYS A 318 -16.62 -4.14 -17.05
C LYS A 318 -15.97 -3.68 -18.35
N SER A 319 -16.27 -2.47 -18.81
CA SER A 319 -15.74 -1.94 -20.08
C SER A 319 -14.25 -1.70 -20.07
N ILE A 320 -13.68 -1.35 -18.91
CA ILE A 320 -12.22 -1.18 -18.76
C ILE A 320 -11.48 -2.51 -18.82
N GLY A 321 -12.07 -3.62 -18.33
CA GLY A 321 -11.44 -4.94 -18.37
C GLY A 321 -10.19 -4.98 -17.47
N PHE A 322 -10.39 -4.79 -16.15
CA PHE A 322 -9.30 -4.83 -15.18
C PHE A 322 -8.77 -6.26 -14.96
N ALA A 323 -7.45 -6.38 -14.82
CA ALA A 323 -6.80 -7.62 -14.40
C ALA A 323 -7.15 -7.99 -12.95
N LYS A 324 -7.40 -7.00 -12.08
CA LYS A 324 -7.89 -7.19 -10.71
C LYS A 324 -8.55 -5.94 -10.19
N VAL A 325 -9.66 -6.11 -9.47
CA VAL A 325 -10.33 -5.03 -8.74
C VAL A 325 -10.42 -5.39 -7.26
N HIS A 326 -10.08 -4.47 -6.38
CA HIS A 326 -10.35 -4.57 -4.96
C HIS A 326 -11.65 -3.84 -4.65
N ILE A 327 -12.64 -4.56 -4.16
CA ILE A 327 -13.98 -4.06 -3.92
C ILE A 327 -14.16 -3.80 -2.43
N PHE A 328 -14.62 -2.59 -2.09
CA PHE A 328 -14.83 -2.18 -0.71
C PHE A 328 -16.24 -1.63 -0.53
N PRO A 329 -17.07 -2.21 0.34
CA PRO A 329 -18.26 -1.51 0.83
C PRO A 329 -17.87 -0.22 1.54
N TYR A 330 -18.52 0.89 1.22
CA TYR A 330 -18.25 2.18 1.89
C TYR A 330 -18.37 2.06 3.41
N SER A 331 -17.30 2.40 4.10
CA SER A 331 -17.21 2.43 5.56
C SER A 331 -17.22 3.88 6.04
N ARG A 332 -18.25 4.26 6.79
CA ARG A 332 -18.34 5.59 7.42
C ARG A 332 -17.11 5.86 8.29
N ARG A 333 -16.56 7.06 8.17
CA ARG A 333 -15.35 7.44 8.87
C ARG A 333 -15.56 8.74 9.64
N LYS A 334 -15.60 8.65 10.99
CA LYS A 334 -15.78 9.80 11.89
C LYS A 334 -14.79 10.92 11.51
N GLY A 335 -15.29 12.14 11.41
CA GLY A 335 -14.50 13.31 11.06
C GLY A 335 -14.40 13.63 9.56
N THR A 336 -14.86 12.74 8.68
CA THR A 336 -14.88 12.99 7.23
C THR A 336 -16.19 13.67 6.79
N VAL A 337 -16.15 14.31 5.61
CA VAL A 337 -17.34 14.96 5.02
C VAL A 337 -18.44 13.93 4.73
N ALA A 338 -18.08 12.80 4.13
CA ALA A 338 -19.02 11.73 3.76
C ALA A 338 -19.64 11.04 4.97
N ASP A 339 -19.03 11.08 6.15
CA ASP A 339 -19.66 10.55 7.38
C ASP A 339 -20.92 11.32 7.76
N LYS A 340 -20.95 12.63 7.49
CA LYS A 340 -22.09 13.51 7.76
C LYS A 340 -23.10 13.60 6.60
N ALA A 341 -22.78 12.98 5.47
CA ALA A 341 -23.66 13.02 4.30
C ALA A 341 -25.00 12.36 4.61
N PRO A 342 -26.13 12.93 4.16
CA PRO A 342 -27.43 12.28 4.21
C PRO A 342 -27.45 11.05 3.27
N ASN A 343 -28.50 10.29 3.30
CA ASN A 343 -28.72 9.15 2.38
C ASN A 343 -27.62 8.08 2.44
N GLN A 344 -27.20 7.73 3.65
CA GLN A 344 -26.32 6.58 3.87
C GLN A 344 -26.99 5.30 3.39
N ILE A 345 -26.28 4.49 2.63
CA ILE A 345 -26.79 3.24 2.07
C ILE A 345 -26.81 2.15 3.14
N ASP A 346 -27.87 1.34 3.13
CA ASP A 346 -28.03 0.21 4.04
C ASP A 346 -26.89 -0.80 3.87
N PRO A 347 -26.36 -1.38 4.97
CA PRO A 347 -25.29 -2.36 4.91
C PRO A 347 -25.62 -3.58 4.04
N GLN A 348 -26.86 -4.05 4.01
CA GLN A 348 -27.27 -5.18 3.18
C GLN A 348 -27.21 -4.85 1.68
N ILE A 349 -27.59 -3.63 1.29
CA ILE A 349 -27.46 -3.15 -0.10
C ILE A 349 -25.98 -3.06 -0.49
N LYS A 350 -25.12 -2.53 0.40
CA LYS A 350 -23.66 -2.48 0.14
C LYS A 350 -23.09 -3.88 -0.09
N GLU A 351 -23.47 -4.85 0.73
CA GLU A 351 -23.01 -6.24 0.60
C GLU A 351 -23.50 -6.87 -0.72
N GLN A 352 -24.76 -6.62 -1.08
CA GLN A 352 -25.32 -7.09 -2.34
C GLN A 352 -24.57 -6.49 -3.54
N ARG A 353 -24.35 -5.16 -3.54
CA ARG A 353 -23.60 -4.48 -4.60
C ARG A 353 -22.17 -4.98 -4.69
N ALA A 354 -21.51 -5.25 -3.57
CA ALA A 354 -20.16 -5.82 -3.56
C ALA A 354 -20.13 -7.19 -4.25
N LYS A 355 -21.08 -8.09 -3.95
CA LYS A 355 -21.17 -9.40 -4.59
C LYS A 355 -21.42 -9.32 -6.10
N ILE A 356 -22.29 -8.39 -6.54
CA ILE A 356 -22.56 -8.19 -7.97
C ILE A 356 -21.31 -7.66 -8.68
N MET A 357 -20.64 -6.68 -8.09
CA MET A 357 -19.37 -6.12 -8.63
C MET A 357 -18.29 -7.19 -8.70
N GLU A 358 -18.16 -8.05 -7.68
CA GLU A 358 -17.18 -9.14 -7.62
C GLU A 358 -17.37 -10.12 -8.78
N GLN A 359 -18.60 -10.52 -9.11
CA GLN A 359 -18.88 -11.40 -10.24
C GLN A 359 -18.39 -10.84 -11.57
N VAL A 360 -18.63 -9.54 -11.83
CA VAL A 360 -18.13 -8.88 -13.04
C VAL A 360 -16.62 -8.79 -13.06
N CYS A 361 -16.02 -8.49 -11.93
CA CYS A 361 -14.56 -8.38 -11.82
C CYS A 361 -13.84 -9.73 -11.97
N ASP A 362 -14.47 -10.82 -11.52
CA ASP A 362 -13.99 -12.19 -11.74
C ASP A 362 -14.04 -12.59 -13.22
N GLU A 363 -15.07 -12.14 -13.97
CA GLU A 363 -15.11 -12.34 -15.42
C GLU A 363 -13.92 -11.64 -16.11
N THR A 364 -13.72 -10.35 -15.85
CA THR A 364 -12.63 -9.60 -16.47
C THR A 364 -11.25 -10.13 -16.08
N ARG A 365 -11.11 -10.62 -14.84
CA ARG A 365 -9.88 -11.27 -14.37
C ARG A 365 -9.59 -12.55 -15.14
N ARG A 366 -10.58 -13.43 -15.33
CA ARG A 366 -10.44 -14.67 -16.11
C ARG A 366 -10.05 -14.38 -17.56
N GLU A 367 -10.65 -13.36 -18.18
CA GLU A 367 -10.30 -12.94 -19.53
C GLU A 367 -8.84 -12.49 -19.60
N PHE A 368 -8.42 -11.60 -18.70
CA PHE A 368 -7.04 -11.16 -18.62
C PHE A 368 -6.04 -12.34 -18.46
N LEU A 369 -6.32 -13.28 -17.55
CA LEU A 369 -5.45 -14.43 -17.33
C LEU A 369 -5.42 -15.38 -18.54
N LYS A 370 -6.53 -15.53 -19.24
CA LYS A 370 -6.62 -16.31 -20.48
C LYS A 370 -5.72 -15.75 -21.58
N ASP A 371 -5.66 -14.42 -21.69
CA ASP A 371 -4.82 -13.72 -22.68
C ASP A 371 -3.32 -13.90 -22.41
N GLN A 372 -2.94 -14.30 -21.19
CA GLN A 372 -1.54 -14.59 -20.87
C GLN A 372 -1.08 -15.96 -21.37
N VAL A 373 -2.01 -16.88 -21.70
CA VAL A 373 -1.66 -18.25 -22.09
C VAL A 373 -0.91 -18.26 -23.42
N GLY A 374 0.21 -18.98 -23.47
CA GLY A 374 1.10 -19.10 -24.63
C GLY A 374 2.25 -18.08 -24.63
N LEU A 375 2.21 -17.06 -23.78
CA LEU A 375 3.29 -16.06 -23.67
C LEU A 375 4.50 -16.65 -22.95
N CYS A 376 5.68 -16.19 -23.37
CA CYS A 376 6.93 -16.40 -22.64
C CYS A 376 7.19 -15.15 -21.81
N GLU A 377 7.30 -15.31 -20.48
CA GLU A 377 7.41 -14.20 -19.55
C GLU A 377 8.51 -14.46 -18.52
N SER A 378 9.17 -13.40 -18.08
CA SER A 378 10.07 -13.50 -16.95
C SER A 378 9.29 -13.44 -15.63
N VAL A 379 9.57 -14.33 -14.69
CA VAL A 379 8.89 -14.45 -13.40
C VAL A 379 9.88 -14.27 -12.26
N LEU A 380 9.59 -13.39 -11.31
CA LEU A 380 10.28 -13.36 -10.02
C LEU A 380 9.65 -14.44 -9.15
N VAL A 381 10.43 -15.48 -8.85
CA VAL A 381 10.00 -16.59 -7.99
C VAL A 381 10.05 -16.18 -6.52
N GLU A 382 8.95 -16.35 -5.81
CA GLU A 382 8.87 -15.94 -4.40
C GLU A 382 9.09 -17.08 -3.41
N ARG A 383 8.42 -18.18 -3.64
CA ARG A 383 8.42 -19.31 -2.68
C ARG A 383 7.97 -20.61 -3.31
N LEU A 384 8.28 -21.71 -2.61
CA LEU A 384 7.69 -23.02 -2.86
C LEU A 384 6.42 -23.18 -1.99
N ARG A 385 5.32 -23.55 -2.60
CA ARG A 385 4.07 -23.84 -1.91
C ARG A 385 3.27 -24.91 -2.65
N HIS A 386 2.74 -25.88 -1.91
CA HIS A 386 1.94 -26.99 -2.45
C HIS A 386 2.56 -27.75 -3.62
N GLY A 387 3.92 -27.87 -3.67
CA GLY A 387 4.64 -28.55 -4.75
C GLY A 387 4.87 -27.71 -6.01
N TYR A 388 4.57 -26.40 -5.97
CA TYR A 388 4.82 -25.46 -7.06
C TYR A 388 5.64 -24.28 -6.59
N LEU A 389 6.50 -23.75 -7.46
CA LEU A 389 7.08 -22.43 -7.24
C LEU A 389 6.05 -21.36 -7.61
N GLU A 390 5.75 -20.48 -6.67
CA GLU A 390 4.87 -19.32 -6.89
C GLU A 390 5.71 -18.08 -7.21
N GLY A 391 5.26 -17.28 -8.18
CA GLY A 391 5.91 -16.03 -8.55
C GLY A 391 5.01 -15.10 -9.36
N TYR A 392 5.59 -13.99 -9.82
CA TYR A 392 4.87 -12.98 -10.59
C TYR A 392 5.66 -12.51 -11.81
N THR A 393 4.96 -12.33 -12.93
CA THR A 393 5.50 -11.71 -14.15
C THR A 393 5.75 -10.21 -13.96
N LYS A 394 6.33 -9.56 -14.97
CA LYS A 394 6.46 -8.08 -14.97
C LYS A 394 5.11 -7.38 -14.87
N ASN A 395 4.07 -7.86 -15.53
CA ASN A 395 2.71 -7.30 -15.45
C ASN A 395 1.90 -7.79 -14.25
N TYR A 396 2.56 -8.48 -13.30
CA TYR A 396 1.97 -8.97 -12.05
C TYR A 396 0.96 -10.11 -12.21
N THR A 397 1.03 -10.87 -13.29
CA THR A 397 0.28 -12.13 -13.42
C THR A 397 0.83 -13.14 -12.42
N PRO A 398 -0.02 -13.72 -11.53
CA PRO A 398 0.40 -14.77 -10.63
C PRO A 398 0.66 -16.05 -11.40
N VAL A 399 1.80 -16.71 -11.15
CA VAL A 399 2.21 -17.91 -11.87
C VAL A 399 2.59 -19.01 -10.90
N HIS A 400 2.09 -20.22 -11.15
CA HIS A 400 2.54 -21.47 -10.55
C HIS A 400 3.43 -22.22 -11.54
N ILE A 401 4.68 -22.43 -11.16
CA ILE A 401 5.67 -23.10 -12.01
C ILE A 401 5.82 -24.54 -11.53
N ASN A 402 5.70 -25.49 -12.43
CA ASN A 402 5.86 -26.92 -12.12
C ASN A 402 7.33 -27.26 -11.85
N SER A 403 7.81 -26.91 -10.66
CA SER A 403 9.15 -27.17 -10.16
C SER A 403 9.16 -27.09 -8.63
N GLU A 404 9.97 -27.92 -7.98
CA GLU A 404 10.21 -27.89 -6.53
C GLU A 404 11.61 -27.35 -6.18
N ASP A 405 12.37 -26.84 -7.15
CA ASP A 405 13.71 -26.32 -6.95
C ASP A 405 13.70 -24.97 -6.19
N THR A 406 13.80 -25.04 -4.89
CA THR A 406 13.84 -23.84 -4.01
C THR A 406 15.03 -22.92 -4.25
N SER A 407 16.08 -23.40 -4.96
CA SER A 407 17.22 -22.55 -5.33
C SER A 407 16.84 -21.43 -6.30
N LEU A 408 15.67 -21.52 -6.94
CA LEU A 408 15.10 -20.50 -7.82
C LEU A 408 14.37 -19.38 -7.06
N CYS A 409 14.04 -19.57 -5.77
CA CYS A 409 13.41 -18.51 -4.98
C CYS A 409 14.31 -17.25 -4.90
N GLY A 410 13.71 -16.09 -5.11
CA GLY A 410 14.40 -14.82 -5.19
C GLY A 410 15.04 -14.50 -6.56
N LYS A 411 14.99 -15.44 -7.51
CA LYS A 411 15.53 -15.25 -8.87
C LYS A 411 14.43 -14.89 -9.86
N ILE A 412 14.85 -14.19 -10.92
CA ILE A 412 14.03 -13.93 -12.11
C ILE A 412 14.39 -15.00 -13.13
N ILE A 413 13.39 -15.75 -13.58
CA ILE A 413 13.53 -16.86 -14.54
C ILE A 413 12.51 -16.73 -15.67
N ASP A 414 12.83 -17.29 -16.84
CA ASP A 414 11.92 -17.28 -17.98
C ASP A 414 11.04 -18.54 -17.95
N VAL A 415 9.75 -18.33 -18.19
CA VAL A 415 8.75 -19.39 -18.22
C VAL A 415 7.80 -19.22 -19.38
N LYS A 416 7.19 -20.31 -19.84
CA LYS A 416 6.07 -20.29 -20.79
C LYS A 416 4.78 -20.55 -20.03
N ILE A 417 3.83 -19.62 -20.13
CA ILE A 417 2.50 -19.75 -19.54
C ILE A 417 1.70 -20.78 -20.35
N THR A 418 1.21 -21.82 -19.70
CA THR A 418 0.59 -22.98 -20.38
C THR A 418 -0.91 -23.04 -20.19
N LYS A 419 -1.44 -22.57 -19.05
CA LYS A 419 -2.86 -22.66 -18.71
C LYS A 419 -3.26 -21.55 -17.74
N SER A 420 -4.49 -21.04 -17.86
CA SER A 420 -5.09 -20.11 -16.90
C SER A 420 -6.16 -20.76 -16.03
N PHE A 421 -6.28 -20.24 -14.79
CA PHE A 421 -7.31 -20.56 -13.81
C PHE A 421 -7.99 -19.28 -13.36
N ASP A 422 -8.84 -19.34 -12.34
CA ASP A 422 -9.58 -18.15 -11.87
C ASP A 422 -8.65 -17.05 -11.31
N ASP A 423 -7.54 -17.44 -10.64
CA ASP A 423 -6.68 -16.53 -9.90
C ASP A 423 -5.19 -16.55 -10.30
N TYR A 424 -4.74 -17.51 -11.11
CA TYR A 424 -3.36 -17.69 -11.50
C TYR A 424 -3.23 -18.42 -12.85
N CYS A 425 -2.02 -18.47 -13.34
CA CYS A 425 -1.65 -19.27 -14.50
C CYS A 425 -0.62 -20.34 -14.12
N ASP A 426 -0.70 -21.52 -14.75
CA ASP A 426 0.40 -22.50 -14.74
C ASP A 426 1.44 -22.14 -15.79
N ALA A 427 2.69 -22.44 -15.48
CA ALA A 427 3.80 -22.26 -16.41
C ALA A 427 4.86 -23.35 -16.27
N GLU A 428 5.66 -23.49 -17.32
CA GLU A 428 6.81 -24.39 -17.41
C GLU A 428 8.08 -23.57 -17.61
N LEU A 429 9.21 -24.09 -17.10
CA LEU A 429 10.53 -23.51 -17.33
C LEU A 429 10.88 -23.57 -18.82
N VAL A 430 11.49 -22.50 -19.35
CA VAL A 430 11.97 -22.43 -20.74
C VAL A 430 13.44 -22.80 -20.80
#